data_8c87f2b380c197c1a2b2caa0fd35c814
#
_entry.id   8c87f2b380c197c1a2b2caa0fd35c814
#
_cell.length_a   1.000
_cell.length_b   1.000
_cell.length_c   1.000
_cell.angle_alpha   90.00
_cell.angle_beta   90.00
_cell.angle_gamma   90.00
#
_symmetry.space_group_name_H-M   'P 1'
#
loop_
_entity.id
_entity.type
_entity.pdbx_description
1 polymer ?
#
loop_
_entity_poly.entity_id
_entity_poly.type
_entity_poly.pdbx_seq_one_letter_code
_entity_poly.pdbx_strand_id
1 'polypeptide(L)'
;MATEILINDGGAPARILPFEAAEAISAGDACTVDANGKLQLADTGDAAAKFAYVGIALVDAAAGGIVSLITGVGVVLNINCANVNAGIIMMMGAATPGQLVTATNAAAAPKAQCVTLENNSGAGLTKCQTL
;
A
#
# COMPACT_ATOMS: atom_id res chain seq x y z
N MET A 1 2.77 -5.48 20.29
CA MET A 1 3.80 -6.07 19.42
C MET A 1 3.61 -5.51 18.01
N ALA A 2 4.65 -4.97 17.41
CA ALA A 2 4.57 -4.46 16.06
C ALA A 2 4.35 -5.63 15.07
N THR A 3 3.45 -5.43 14.11
CA THR A 3 3.23 -6.41 13.04
C THR A 3 4.32 -6.24 11.99
N GLU A 4 4.93 -7.33 11.61
CA GLU A 4 5.91 -7.32 10.52
C GLU A 4 5.21 -7.00 9.19
N ILE A 5 5.75 -6.06 8.45
CA ILE A 5 5.16 -5.64 7.16
C ILE A 5 5.66 -6.57 6.04
N LEU A 6 6.97 -6.72 5.89
CA LEU A 6 7.55 -7.57 4.86
C LEU A 6 7.60 -9.01 5.33
N ILE A 7 6.73 -9.86 4.80
CA ILE A 7 6.71 -11.29 5.09
C ILE A 7 7.58 -12.05 4.09
N ASN A 8 7.28 -11.85 2.81
CA ASN A 8 7.99 -12.38 1.65
C ASN A 8 8.35 -13.88 1.72
N ASP A 9 7.56 -14.65 2.45
CA ASP A 9 7.77 -16.09 2.58
C ASP A 9 7.34 -16.78 1.28
N GLY A 10 8.33 -17.11 0.43
CA GLY A 10 8.10 -17.68 -0.89
C GLY A 10 7.74 -16.65 -1.97
N GLY A 11 7.72 -15.36 -1.66
CA GLY A 11 7.45 -14.30 -2.63
C GLY A 11 8.71 -13.85 -3.40
N ALA A 12 8.52 -12.96 -4.37
CA ALA A 12 9.62 -12.35 -5.11
C ALA A 12 10.46 -11.43 -4.20
N PRO A 13 11.74 -11.21 -4.51
CA PRO A 13 12.57 -10.29 -3.74
C PRO A 13 12.00 -8.87 -3.73
N ALA A 14 11.96 -8.26 -2.54
CA ALA A 14 11.51 -6.89 -2.37
C ALA A 14 12.65 -5.91 -2.64
N ARG A 15 12.30 -4.75 -3.17
CA ARG A 15 13.21 -3.62 -3.30
C ARG A 15 12.79 -2.57 -2.29
N ILE A 16 13.74 -2.02 -1.54
CA ILE A 16 13.47 -1.04 -0.50
C ILE A 16 14.15 0.27 -0.89
N LEU A 17 13.34 1.34 -0.96
CA LEU A 17 13.79 2.67 -1.33
C LEU A 17 13.47 3.66 -0.22
N PRO A 18 14.39 4.59 0.14
CA PRO A 18 14.12 5.61 1.14
C PRO A 18 13.44 6.83 0.52
N PHE A 19 12.49 7.42 1.24
CA PHE A 19 11.83 8.68 0.86
C PHE A 19 11.63 9.56 2.09
N GLU A 20 11.60 10.88 1.89
CA GLU A 20 11.13 11.81 2.89
C GLU A 20 9.59 11.83 2.88
N ALA A 21 8.97 11.73 4.04
CA ALA A 21 7.51 11.78 4.15
C ALA A 21 6.99 13.22 4.05
N ALA A 22 6.01 13.45 3.18
CA ALA A 22 5.31 14.74 3.07
C ALA A 22 4.24 14.91 4.15
N GLU A 23 3.76 13.81 4.71
CA GLU A 23 2.72 13.75 5.74
C GLU A 23 2.97 12.55 6.65
N ALA A 24 2.20 12.42 7.72
CA ALA A 24 2.29 11.26 8.59
C ALA A 24 1.89 9.97 7.83
N ILE A 25 2.74 8.95 7.91
CA ILE A 25 2.57 7.68 7.22
C ILE A 25 2.71 6.56 8.24
N SER A 26 1.84 5.56 8.16
CA SER A 26 1.90 4.38 9.01
C SER A 26 2.41 3.17 8.24
N ALA A 27 3.11 2.28 8.92
CA ALA A 27 3.58 1.03 8.32
C ALA A 27 2.42 0.24 7.72
N GLY A 28 2.59 -0.23 6.51
CA GLY A 28 1.56 -0.94 5.75
C GLY A 28 0.70 -0.06 4.86
N ASP A 29 0.82 1.26 4.94
CA ASP A 29 0.07 2.17 4.07
C ASP A 29 0.59 2.15 2.63
N ALA A 30 -0.36 2.18 1.68
CA ALA A 30 -0.04 2.36 0.27
C ALA A 30 0.32 3.82 0.00
N CYS A 31 1.40 4.06 -0.73
CA CYS A 31 1.99 5.38 -0.89
C CYS A 31 2.23 5.74 -2.36
N THR A 32 2.20 7.05 -2.62
CA THR A 32 2.62 7.66 -3.89
C THR A 32 3.66 8.73 -3.63
N VAL A 33 4.22 9.29 -4.70
CA VAL A 33 5.19 10.38 -4.63
C VAL A 33 4.52 11.68 -5.09
N ASP A 34 4.73 12.76 -4.36
CA ASP A 34 4.18 14.07 -4.71
C ASP A 34 5.07 14.79 -5.75
N ALA A 35 4.67 16.01 -6.13
CA ALA A 35 5.39 16.81 -7.13
C ALA A 35 6.81 17.20 -6.68
N ASN A 36 7.09 17.16 -5.38
CA ASN A 36 8.41 17.48 -4.81
C ASN A 36 9.27 16.24 -4.57
N GLY A 37 8.81 15.06 -4.98
CA GLY A 37 9.51 13.80 -4.77
C GLY A 37 9.38 13.24 -3.35
N LYS A 38 8.47 13.76 -2.56
CA LYS A 38 8.21 13.28 -1.20
C LYS A 38 7.08 12.26 -1.19
N LEU A 39 7.11 11.37 -0.20
CA LEU A 39 6.12 10.31 -0.07
C LEU A 39 4.84 10.82 0.58
N GLN A 40 3.70 10.46 0.01
CA GLN A 40 2.37 10.76 0.54
C GLN A 40 1.47 9.53 0.47
N LEU A 41 0.37 9.54 1.22
CA LEU A 41 -0.60 8.46 1.19
C LEU A 41 -1.28 8.37 -0.17
N ALA A 42 -1.47 7.16 -0.69
CA ALA A 42 -2.19 6.93 -1.94
C ALA A 42 -3.68 7.23 -1.77
N ASP A 43 -4.23 8.05 -2.66
CA ASP A 43 -5.61 8.52 -2.57
C ASP A 43 -6.14 8.80 -3.98
N THR A 44 -7.21 8.13 -4.37
CA THR A 44 -7.83 8.32 -5.69
C THR A 44 -8.84 9.47 -5.71
N GLY A 45 -9.16 10.05 -4.55
CA GLY A 45 -10.10 11.18 -4.44
C GLY A 45 -9.52 12.51 -4.84
N ASP A 46 -8.20 12.60 -4.96
CA ASP A 46 -7.48 13.83 -5.27
C ASP A 46 -6.94 13.85 -6.71
N ALA A 47 -6.08 14.83 -6.98
CA ALA A 47 -5.50 15.07 -8.30
C ALA A 47 -4.85 13.81 -8.91
N ALA A 48 -4.77 13.78 -10.23
CA ALA A 48 -4.26 12.67 -11.01
C ALA A 48 -2.88 12.16 -10.56
N ALA A 49 -2.06 13.01 -9.97
CA ALA A 49 -0.74 12.63 -9.45
C ALA A 49 -0.79 11.54 -8.37
N LYS A 50 -1.88 11.47 -7.61
CA LYS A 50 -2.04 10.47 -6.55
C LYS A 50 -2.52 9.10 -7.03
N PHE A 51 -2.80 8.95 -8.30
CA PHE A 51 -3.12 7.64 -8.88
C PHE A 51 -1.89 6.75 -9.06
N ALA A 52 -0.70 7.33 -9.02
CA ALA A 52 0.53 6.58 -9.24
C ALA A 52 0.99 5.92 -7.93
N TYR A 53 0.55 4.68 -7.70
CA TYR A 53 1.07 3.87 -6.61
C TYR A 53 2.56 3.60 -6.79
N VAL A 54 3.34 3.76 -5.74
CA VAL A 54 4.78 3.52 -5.75
C VAL A 54 5.16 2.32 -4.90
N GLY A 55 4.56 2.16 -3.73
CA GLY A 55 4.88 1.04 -2.85
C GLY A 55 4.19 1.15 -1.50
N ILE A 56 4.63 0.30 -0.58
CA ILE A 56 4.06 0.14 0.76
C ILE A 56 5.09 0.59 1.80
N ALA A 57 4.67 1.41 2.76
CA ALA A 57 5.54 1.88 3.83
C ALA A 57 5.95 0.73 4.75
N LEU A 58 7.24 0.59 5.01
CA LEU A 58 7.79 -0.44 5.90
C LEU A 58 7.71 -0.01 7.37
N VAL A 59 7.75 1.30 7.65
CA VAL A 59 7.80 1.86 9.00
C VAL A 59 6.88 3.06 9.11
N ASP A 60 6.52 3.41 10.36
CA ASP A 60 5.82 4.66 10.65
C ASP A 60 6.78 5.84 10.50
N ALA A 61 6.26 6.98 10.04
CA ALA A 61 7.01 8.23 10.00
C ALA A 61 6.08 9.42 10.17
N ALA A 62 6.58 10.47 10.85
CA ALA A 62 5.93 11.78 10.85
C ALA A 62 6.32 12.55 9.57
N ALA A 63 5.59 13.62 9.27
CA ALA A 63 5.96 14.52 8.18
C ALA A 63 7.41 15.00 8.35
N GLY A 64 8.21 14.94 7.29
CA GLY A 64 9.64 15.28 7.31
C GLY A 64 10.56 14.12 7.71
N GLY A 65 10.04 13.03 8.22
CA GLY A 65 10.82 11.84 8.54
C GLY A 65 11.15 11.01 7.30
N ILE A 66 12.07 10.05 7.45
CA ILE A 66 12.45 9.15 6.36
C ILE A 66 11.66 7.86 6.46
N VAL A 67 11.05 7.45 5.35
CA VAL A 67 10.28 6.21 5.23
C VAL A 67 11.00 5.26 4.28
N SER A 68 11.20 4.03 4.72
CA SER A 68 11.60 2.94 3.82
C SER A 68 10.35 2.41 3.12
N LEU A 69 10.35 2.44 1.78
CA LEU A 69 9.23 2.00 0.95
C LEU A 69 9.56 0.66 0.29
N ILE A 70 8.65 -0.30 0.46
CA ILE A 70 8.77 -1.61 -0.20
C ILE A 70 8.17 -1.50 -1.58
N THR A 71 8.93 -1.84 -2.62
CA THR A 71 8.49 -1.88 -4.01
C THR A 71 8.73 -3.26 -4.61
N GLY A 72 8.12 -3.52 -5.76
CA GLY A 72 8.30 -4.77 -6.49
C GLY A 72 6.99 -5.46 -6.80
N VAL A 73 7.06 -6.48 -7.67
CA VAL A 73 5.94 -7.30 -8.11
C VAL A 73 6.11 -8.69 -7.50
N GLY A 74 5.01 -9.29 -7.02
CA GLY A 74 5.04 -10.62 -6.43
C GLY A 74 5.58 -10.67 -5.01
N VAL A 75 5.72 -9.53 -4.35
CA VAL A 75 6.21 -9.44 -2.96
C VAL A 75 5.06 -9.74 -2.01
N VAL A 76 5.30 -10.58 -1.00
CA VAL A 76 4.31 -10.92 0.04
C VAL A 76 4.55 -10.04 1.26
N LEU A 77 3.53 -9.27 1.65
CA LEU A 77 3.63 -8.32 2.77
C LEU A 77 2.26 -8.03 3.38
N ASN A 78 2.26 -7.42 4.54
CA ASN A 78 1.05 -6.92 5.19
C ASN A 78 0.76 -5.50 4.72
N ILE A 79 -0.43 -5.30 4.14
CA ILE A 79 -0.87 -4.01 3.58
C ILE A 79 -2.14 -3.57 4.30
N ASN A 80 -2.28 -2.27 4.54
CA ASN A 80 -3.50 -1.69 5.09
C ASN A 80 -4.64 -1.82 4.06
N CYS A 81 -5.59 -2.69 4.34
CA CYS A 81 -6.73 -2.99 3.47
C CYS A 81 -8.06 -2.73 4.20
N ALA A 82 -9.09 -2.35 3.44
CA ALA A 82 -10.45 -2.37 3.93
C ALA A 82 -10.89 -3.81 4.26
N ASN A 83 -12.02 -3.97 4.92
CA ASN A 83 -12.58 -5.29 5.24
C ASN A 83 -12.80 -6.10 3.96
N VAL A 84 -12.14 -7.25 3.85
CA VAL A 84 -12.09 -8.05 2.61
C VAL A 84 -11.80 -9.51 2.90
N ASN A 85 -12.25 -10.38 1.99
CA ASN A 85 -11.91 -11.81 2.01
C ASN A 85 -10.59 -12.09 1.27
N ALA A 86 -10.09 -13.30 1.40
CA ALA A 86 -8.91 -13.75 0.65
C ALA A 86 -9.22 -13.83 -0.86
N GLY A 87 -8.20 -13.69 -1.68
CA GLY A 87 -8.31 -13.84 -3.14
C GLY A 87 -8.90 -12.64 -3.85
N ILE A 88 -9.04 -11.51 -3.20
CA ILE A 88 -9.63 -10.29 -3.76
C ILE A 88 -8.54 -9.35 -4.27
N ILE A 89 -8.75 -8.82 -5.46
CA ILE A 89 -7.88 -7.79 -6.03
C ILE A 89 -8.20 -6.45 -5.39
N MET A 90 -7.16 -5.76 -4.90
CA MET A 90 -7.27 -4.50 -4.20
C MET A 90 -6.68 -3.36 -5.02
N MET A 91 -7.24 -2.16 -4.85
CA MET A 91 -6.79 -0.94 -5.51
C MET A 91 -6.73 0.23 -4.53
N MET A 92 -6.13 1.34 -4.94
CA MET A 92 -6.14 2.57 -4.15
C MET A 92 -7.59 3.05 -3.94
N GLY A 93 -7.88 3.50 -2.72
CA GLY A 93 -9.19 4.03 -2.35
C GLY A 93 -9.15 5.53 -2.05
N ALA A 94 -10.33 6.14 -1.99
CA ALA A 94 -10.49 7.57 -1.70
C ALA A 94 -10.95 7.84 -0.26
N ALA A 95 -11.68 6.92 0.34
CA ALA A 95 -12.30 7.15 1.65
C ALA A 95 -11.27 7.24 2.79
N THR A 96 -10.25 6.42 2.73
CA THR A 96 -9.17 6.40 3.73
C THR A 96 -7.83 6.39 2.99
N PRO A 97 -7.13 7.52 2.91
CA PRO A 97 -5.84 7.57 2.23
C PRO A 97 -4.86 6.54 2.80
N GLY A 98 -4.12 5.87 1.92
CA GLY A 98 -3.17 4.81 2.29
C GLY A 98 -3.80 3.43 2.45
N GLN A 99 -5.11 3.32 2.50
CA GLN A 99 -5.82 2.04 2.61
C GLN A 99 -6.29 1.56 1.24
N LEU A 100 -6.01 0.31 0.92
CA LEU A 100 -6.51 -0.31 -0.31
C LEU A 100 -7.94 -0.80 -0.12
N VAL A 101 -8.71 -0.73 -1.19
CA VAL A 101 -10.11 -1.16 -1.25
C VAL A 101 -10.31 -2.18 -2.36
N THR A 102 -11.41 -2.93 -2.31
CA THR A 102 -11.74 -3.92 -3.34
C THR A 102 -11.88 -3.25 -4.72
N ALA A 103 -11.23 -3.82 -5.73
CA ALA A 103 -11.44 -3.42 -7.12
C ALA A 103 -12.83 -3.85 -7.56
N THR A 104 -13.69 -2.90 -7.92
CA THR A 104 -15.13 -3.14 -8.07
C THR A 104 -15.57 -3.51 -9.48
N ASN A 105 -14.73 -3.29 -10.50
CA ASN A 105 -15.09 -3.58 -11.89
C ASN A 105 -13.85 -3.66 -12.79
N ALA A 106 -14.05 -4.05 -14.04
CA ALA A 106 -12.96 -4.19 -15.01
C ALA A 106 -12.22 -2.87 -15.29
N ALA A 107 -12.90 -1.73 -15.18
CA ALA A 107 -12.26 -0.41 -15.36
C ALA A 107 -11.26 -0.10 -14.24
N ALA A 108 -11.40 -0.71 -13.07
CA ALA A 108 -10.47 -0.56 -11.96
C ALA A 108 -9.25 -1.49 -12.07
N ALA A 109 -9.29 -2.51 -12.94
CA ALA A 109 -8.21 -3.50 -13.05
C ALA A 109 -6.83 -2.88 -13.34
N PRO A 110 -6.68 -1.85 -14.20
CA PRO A 110 -5.40 -1.20 -14.41
C PRO A 110 -4.81 -0.52 -13.18
N LYS A 111 -5.62 -0.30 -12.15
CA LYS A 111 -5.22 0.32 -10.89
C LYS A 111 -4.99 -0.70 -9.78
N ALA A 112 -5.09 -1.98 -10.08
CA ALA A 112 -4.90 -3.06 -9.10
C ALA A 112 -3.48 -3.04 -8.54
N GLN A 113 -3.35 -3.17 -7.22
CA GLN A 113 -2.07 -3.08 -6.51
C GLN A 113 -1.65 -4.42 -5.91
N CYS A 114 -2.60 -5.19 -5.42
CA CYS A 114 -2.30 -6.48 -4.78
C CYS A 114 -3.51 -7.41 -4.82
N VAL A 115 -3.25 -8.66 -4.45
CA VAL A 115 -4.30 -9.64 -4.18
C VAL A 115 -4.18 -10.08 -2.72
N THR A 116 -5.29 -10.17 -2.00
CA THR A 116 -5.30 -10.61 -0.62
C THR A 116 -5.09 -12.12 -0.51
N LEU A 117 -4.27 -12.55 0.44
CA LEU A 117 -3.95 -13.95 0.68
C LEU A 117 -4.65 -14.51 1.93
N GLU A 118 -5.35 -13.66 2.66
CA GLU A 118 -6.11 -14.05 3.87
C GLU A 118 -7.33 -13.17 4.04
N ASN A 119 -8.29 -13.64 4.85
CA ASN A 119 -9.43 -12.81 5.26
C ASN A 119 -9.00 -11.85 6.35
N ASN A 120 -9.54 -10.63 6.34
CA ASN A 120 -9.53 -9.81 7.53
C ASN A 120 -10.97 -9.64 8.04
N SER A 121 -11.14 -9.55 9.33
CA SER A 121 -12.46 -9.37 9.96
C SER A 121 -12.81 -7.89 10.17
N GLY A 122 -12.00 -7.00 9.64
CA GLY A 122 -12.14 -5.54 9.72
C GLY A 122 -10.98 -4.88 9.01
N ALA A 123 -11.08 -3.59 8.74
CA ALA A 123 -10.02 -2.84 8.09
C ALA A 123 -8.71 -2.93 8.90
N GLY A 124 -7.60 -3.13 8.24
CA GLY A 124 -6.28 -3.19 8.87
C GLY A 124 -5.25 -3.92 8.03
N LEU A 125 -4.14 -4.29 8.67
CA LEU A 125 -3.05 -4.99 8.00
C LEU A 125 -3.50 -6.39 7.58
N THR A 126 -3.38 -6.66 6.29
CA THR A 126 -3.83 -7.91 5.67
C THR A 126 -2.70 -8.47 4.81
N LYS A 127 -2.44 -9.76 4.90
CA LYS A 127 -1.42 -10.43 4.09
C LYS A 127 -1.82 -10.41 2.62
N CYS A 128 -0.98 -9.83 1.78
CA CYS A 128 -1.20 -9.62 0.35
C CYS A 128 0.05 -9.95 -0.46
N GLN A 129 -0.17 -10.15 -1.76
CA GLN A 129 0.90 -10.25 -2.74
C GLN A 129 0.75 -9.11 -3.74
N THR A 130 1.82 -8.38 -4.00
CA THR A 130 1.81 -7.27 -4.98
C THR A 130 1.66 -7.78 -6.41
N LEU A 131 0.96 -7.03 -7.20
CA LEU A 131 0.72 -7.31 -8.62
C LEU A 131 1.64 -6.48 -9.53
#